data_8d0fd3b6f49c121d8eeb12ce81559faa
#
_entry.id   8d0fd3b6f49c121d8eeb12ce81559faa
#
_cell.length_a   1.000
_cell.length_b   1.000
_cell.length_c   1.000
_cell.angle_alpha   90.00
_cell.angle_beta   90.00
_cell.angle_gamma   90.00
#
_symmetry.space_group_name_H-M   'P 1'
#
loop_
_entity.id
_entity.type
_entity.pdbx_description
1 polymer ?
#
loop_
_entity_poly.entity_id
_entity_poly.type
_entity_poly.pdbx_seq_one_letter_code
_entity_poly.pdbx_strand_id
1 'polypeptide(L)'
;MIDSDGYRPNVGIVICNKYGQVLWAKRFGQNSWQFPQGGINEGENIETAMYRELFEEVGLTKKDVRLIWASKYWLKYKLPRRLVRENSGNHPVCIGQKQRWFLLQLISDESHINLKTTKTPEFDGWRWVSFWYPVRQVVSFKRDVYRRVMKEFAAILLNEPFMQPIVMVKETPVEVISSSSSDKKTVYKFPYKKRKGKVKFKRR
;
A
#
# COMPACT_ATOMS: atom_id res chain seq x y z
N MET A 1 0.97 25.19 -3.34
CA MET A 1 -0.13 25.89 -4.06
C MET A 1 -1.46 25.26 -3.69
N ILE A 2 -2.54 26.04 -3.59
CA ILE A 2 -3.92 25.58 -3.42
C ILE A 2 -4.65 26.02 -4.69
N ASP A 3 -5.48 25.14 -5.28
CA ASP A 3 -6.24 25.48 -6.50
C ASP A 3 -7.47 26.35 -6.20
N SER A 4 -8.14 26.81 -7.28
CA SER A 4 -9.35 27.63 -7.18
C SER A 4 -10.50 26.98 -6.41
N ASP A 5 -10.53 25.63 -6.34
CA ASP A 5 -11.54 24.87 -5.60
C ASP A 5 -11.15 24.68 -4.12
N GLY A 6 -10.02 25.21 -3.66
CA GLY A 6 -9.53 25.06 -2.29
C GLY A 6 -8.79 23.74 -2.02
N TYR A 7 -8.41 22.97 -3.04
CA TYR A 7 -7.68 21.72 -2.86
C TYR A 7 -6.18 21.88 -3.12
N ARG A 8 -5.35 21.24 -2.30
CA ARG A 8 -3.93 21.12 -2.54
C ARG A 8 -3.64 19.95 -3.49
N PRO A 9 -3.01 20.18 -4.65
CA PRO A 9 -2.57 19.11 -5.54
C PRO A 9 -1.47 18.26 -4.89
N ASN A 10 -1.64 16.93 -4.94
CA ASN A 10 -0.71 15.96 -4.36
C ASN A 10 -0.52 14.77 -5.31
N VAL A 11 0.58 14.06 -5.09
CA VAL A 11 0.79 12.70 -5.58
C VAL A 11 0.60 11.71 -4.43
N GLY A 12 0.09 10.53 -4.75
CA GLY A 12 0.04 9.38 -3.83
C GLY A 12 0.73 8.19 -4.50
N ILE A 13 1.43 7.38 -3.72
CA ILE A 13 2.31 6.34 -4.23
C ILE A 13 1.96 5.00 -3.57
N VAL A 14 1.58 4.02 -4.38
CA VAL A 14 1.42 2.63 -3.94
C VAL A 14 2.60 1.84 -4.48
N ILE A 15 3.46 1.34 -3.59
CA ILE A 15 4.61 0.51 -3.95
C ILE A 15 4.22 -0.94 -3.67
N CYS A 16 4.26 -1.81 -4.67
CA CYS A 16 4.04 -3.24 -4.50
C CYS A 16 5.34 -4.03 -4.66
N ASN A 17 5.44 -5.15 -3.96
CA ASN A 17 6.50 -6.13 -4.17
C ASN A 17 6.04 -7.23 -5.14
N LYS A 18 6.95 -8.15 -5.48
CA LYS A 18 6.69 -9.30 -6.37
C LYS A 18 5.62 -10.28 -5.85
N TYR A 19 5.24 -10.17 -4.58
CA TYR A 19 4.22 -11.02 -3.94
C TYR A 19 2.84 -10.34 -3.88
N GLY A 20 2.68 -9.15 -4.47
CA GLY A 20 1.42 -8.41 -4.43
C GLY A 20 1.11 -7.74 -3.10
N GLN A 21 2.07 -7.71 -2.18
CA GLN A 21 1.96 -6.92 -0.97
C GLN A 21 2.29 -5.46 -1.28
N VAL A 22 1.76 -4.54 -0.48
CA VAL A 22 2.00 -3.10 -0.63
C VAL A 22 2.72 -2.53 0.58
N LEU A 23 3.62 -1.58 0.33
CA LEU A 23 4.33 -0.85 1.37
C LEU A 23 3.36 0.03 2.15
N TRP A 24 3.36 -0.13 3.47
CA TRP A 24 2.53 0.63 4.39
C TRP A 24 3.40 1.34 5.41
N ALA A 25 3.40 2.68 5.41
CA ALA A 25 4.32 3.48 6.17
C ALA A 25 3.66 4.12 7.41
N LYS A 26 4.36 4.14 8.53
CA LYS A 26 3.94 4.69 9.81
C LYS A 26 4.43 6.13 9.92
N ARG A 27 3.51 7.06 10.16
CA ARG A 27 3.84 8.47 10.31
C ARG A 27 4.70 8.70 11.55
N PHE A 28 5.74 9.52 11.38
CA PHE A 28 6.70 9.83 12.43
C PHE A 28 6.01 10.33 13.71
N GLY A 29 6.31 9.69 14.84
CA GLY A 29 5.77 10.06 16.15
C GLY A 29 4.25 9.89 16.31
N GLN A 30 3.57 9.20 15.39
CA GLN A 30 2.11 9.02 15.40
C GLN A 30 1.71 7.54 15.31
N ASN A 31 0.57 7.20 15.87
CA ASN A 31 -0.03 5.89 15.65
C ASN A 31 -0.98 5.92 14.43
N SER A 32 -0.49 6.46 13.32
CA SER A 32 -1.21 6.52 12.06
C SER A 32 -0.35 6.04 10.90
N TRP A 33 -0.98 5.36 9.94
CA TRP A 33 -0.32 4.73 8.83
C TRP A 33 -0.92 5.23 7.51
N GLN A 34 -0.10 5.36 6.49
CA GLN A 34 -0.56 5.79 5.17
C GLN A 34 0.39 5.32 4.06
N PHE A 35 -0.04 5.43 2.82
CA PHE A 35 0.84 5.37 1.67
C PHE A 35 1.70 6.63 1.59
N PRO A 36 2.93 6.55 1.03
CA PRO A 36 3.73 7.70 0.67
C PRO A 36 2.94 8.68 -0.21
N GLN A 37 3.03 9.97 0.09
CA GLN A 37 2.28 11.00 -0.62
C GLN A 37 2.82 12.39 -0.31
N GLY A 38 2.86 13.28 -1.29
CA GLY A 38 3.26 14.66 -1.03
C GLY A 38 2.74 15.68 -2.02
N GLY A 39 3.05 16.95 -1.76
CA GLY A 39 2.56 18.06 -2.56
C GLY A 39 3.30 18.21 -3.88
N ILE A 40 2.58 18.65 -4.90
CA ILE A 40 3.16 19.08 -6.16
C ILE A 40 3.55 20.54 -6.03
N ASN A 41 4.80 20.87 -6.33
CA ASN A 41 5.30 22.25 -6.32
C ASN A 41 4.79 23.04 -7.53
N GLU A 42 4.89 24.36 -7.46
CA GLU A 42 4.51 25.22 -8.57
C GLU A 42 5.38 24.96 -9.79
N GLY A 43 4.76 24.75 -10.95
CA GLY A 43 5.45 24.41 -12.19
C GLY A 43 6.04 23.00 -12.26
N GLU A 44 5.93 22.19 -11.18
CA GLU A 44 6.46 20.83 -11.15
C GLU A 44 5.60 19.87 -11.95
N ASN A 45 6.22 19.02 -12.77
CA ASN A 45 5.54 17.92 -13.44
C ASN A 45 5.09 16.86 -12.41
N ILE A 46 3.91 16.29 -12.61
CA ILE A 46 3.28 15.32 -11.67
C ILE A 46 4.16 14.09 -11.45
N GLU A 47 4.79 13.56 -12.51
CA GLU A 47 5.68 12.40 -12.41
C GLU A 47 6.97 12.76 -11.68
N THR A 48 7.52 13.96 -11.92
CA THR A 48 8.68 14.49 -11.20
C THR A 48 8.37 14.61 -9.70
N ALA A 49 7.21 15.16 -9.34
CA ALA A 49 6.75 15.24 -7.96
C ALA A 49 6.66 13.85 -7.32
N MET A 50 6.14 12.86 -8.04
CA MET A 50 6.04 11.48 -7.56
C MET A 50 7.42 10.89 -7.24
N TYR A 51 8.42 11.03 -8.12
CA TYR A 51 9.77 10.52 -7.85
C TYR A 51 10.50 11.30 -6.76
N ARG A 52 10.27 12.60 -6.65
CA ARG A 52 10.82 13.42 -5.55
C ARG A 52 10.26 12.96 -4.20
N GLU A 53 8.94 12.83 -4.08
CA GLU A 53 8.28 12.37 -2.84
C GLU A 53 8.66 10.90 -2.52
N LEU A 54 8.80 10.05 -3.53
CA LEU A 54 9.30 8.69 -3.36
C LEU A 54 10.69 8.68 -2.70
N PHE A 55 11.59 9.53 -3.17
CA PHE A 55 12.94 9.62 -2.60
C PHE A 55 12.92 10.26 -1.21
N GLU A 56 12.21 11.38 -1.02
CA GLU A 56 12.16 12.11 0.25
C GLU A 56 11.57 11.26 1.38
N GLU A 57 10.52 10.48 1.11
CA GLU A 57 9.78 9.75 2.14
C GLU A 57 10.26 8.31 2.36
N VAL A 58 10.75 7.61 1.32
CA VAL A 58 11.13 6.20 1.41
C VAL A 58 12.52 5.86 0.84
N GLY A 59 13.27 6.87 0.35
CA GLY A 59 14.64 6.72 -0.11
C GLY A 59 14.82 6.04 -1.47
N LEU A 60 13.73 5.65 -2.12
CA LEU A 60 13.79 4.94 -3.39
C LEU A 60 13.90 5.93 -4.56
N THR A 61 14.70 5.56 -5.55
CA THR A 61 14.90 6.30 -6.80
C THR A 61 14.17 5.65 -7.97
N LYS A 62 14.18 6.31 -9.12
CA LYS A 62 13.63 5.75 -10.38
C LYS A 62 14.27 4.41 -10.76
N LYS A 63 15.51 4.13 -10.32
CA LYS A 63 16.22 2.87 -10.60
C LYS A 63 15.71 1.70 -9.74
N ASP A 64 15.09 2.00 -8.60
CA ASP A 64 14.64 1.02 -7.63
C ASP A 64 13.22 0.53 -7.92
N VAL A 65 12.49 1.25 -8.76
CA VAL A 65 11.07 0.99 -9.01
C VAL A 65 10.74 0.97 -10.50
N ARG A 66 9.72 0.21 -10.86
CA ARG A 66 9.07 0.26 -12.17
C ARG A 66 7.70 0.90 -12.04
N LEU A 67 7.46 1.97 -12.81
CA LEU A 67 6.11 2.55 -12.92
C LEU A 67 5.20 1.60 -13.68
N ILE A 68 4.14 1.11 -13.03
CA ILE A 68 3.13 0.22 -13.61
C ILE A 68 1.97 1.04 -14.18
N TRP A 69 1.44 1.96 -13.37
CA TRP A 69 0.24 2.71 -13.72
C TRP A 69 0.17 4.05 -13.01
N ALA A 70 -0.55 4.99 -13.64
CA ALA A 70 -0.99 6.23 -13.02
C ALA A 70 -2.52 6.30 -13.03
N SER A 71 -3.15 6.69 -11.93
CA SER A 71 -4.62 6.78 -11.85
C SER A 71 -5.19 7.64 -12.97
N LYS A 72 -6.31 7.22 -13.55
CA LYS A 72 -6.97 7.94 -14.65
C LYS A 72 -7.34 9.37 -14.27
N TYR A 73 -7.86 9.55 -13.05
CA TYR A 73 -8.47 10.78 -12.58
C TYR A 73 -7.81 11.31 -11.33
N TRP A 74 -7.97 12.61 -11.09
CA TRP A 74 -7.72 13.21 -9.81
C TRP A 74 -8.76 12.75 -8.80
N LEU A 75 -8.32 12.25 -7.65
CA LEU A 75 -9.19 11.84 -6.56
C LEU A 75 -9.11 12.87 -5.44
N LYS A 76 -10.27 13.32 -4.97
CA LYS A 76 -10.38 14.39 -3.98
C LYS A 76 -10.89 13.85 -2.66
N TYR A 77 -10.34 14.34 -1.54
CA TYR A 77 -10.95 14.22 -0.22
C TYR A 77 -10.94 15.55 0.52
N LYS A 78 -11.92 15.77 1.38
CA LYS A 78 -11.99 16.93 2.25
C LYS A 78 -11.36 16.63 3.61
N LEU A 79 -10.70 17.62 4.17
CA LEU A 79 -10.23 17.55 5.55
C LEU A 79 -11.41 17.72 6.52
N PRO A 80 -11.45 16.98 7.64
CA PRO A 80 -12.34 17.32 8.75
C PRO A 80 -12.13 18.77 9.21
N ARG A 81 -13.19 19.47 9.60
CA ARG A 81 -13.12 20.90 10.01
C ARG A 81 -11.99 21.19 10.99
N ARG A 82 -11.78 20.32 11.98
CA ARG A 82 -10.71 20.43 12.99
C ARG A 82 -9.27 20.40 12.42
N LEU A 83 -9.09 19.92 11.18
CA LEU A 83 -7.79 19.86 10.48
C LEU A 83 -7.64 20.95 9.42
N VAL A 84 -8.71 21.68 9.14
CA VAL A 84 -8.65 22.87 8.28
C VAL A 84 -8.07 24.00 9.13
N ARG A 85 -6.90 24.49 8.73
CA ARG A 85 -6.30 25.66 9.40
C ARG A 85 -7.08 26.89 8.93
N GLU A 86 -7.69 27.59 9.87
CA GLU A 86 -8.25 28.92 9.61
C GLU A 86 -7.08 29.86 9.29
N ASN A 87 -7.15 30.51 8.15
CA ASN A 87 -6.08 31.43 7.73
C ASN A 87 -6.22 32.77 8.46
N SER A 88 -5.14 33.15 9.12
CA SER A 88 -4.90 34.54 9.53
C SER A 88 -4.15 35.28 8.41
N GLY A 89 -4.76 35.45 7.22
CA GLY A 89 -4.12 36.17 6.12
C GLY A 89 -4.75 35.93 4.74
N ASN A 90 -4.20 36.59 3.70
CA ASN A 90 -4.68 36.56 2.30
C ASN A 90 -4.44 35.26 1.53
N HIS A 91 -4.12 34.14 2.19
CA HIS A 91 -3.90 32.87 1.51
C HIS A 91 -5.20 32.04 1.44
N PRO A 92 -5.45 31.34 0.33
CA PRO A 92 -6.64 30.51 0.21
C PRO A 92 -6.65 29.38 1.25
N VAL A 93 -7.83 29.10 1.84
CA VAL A 93 -8.00 28.03 2.81
C VAL A 93 -7.90 26.67 2.15
N CYS A 94 -7.03 25.80 2.66
CA CYS A 94 -6.93 24.44 2.18
C CYS A 94 -8.04 23.56 2.79
N ILE A 95 -9.08 23.26 2.00
CA ILE A 95 -10.22 22.44 2.44
C ILE A 95 -10.00 20.93 2.23
N GLY A 96 -8.96 20.53 1.49
CA GLY A 96 -8.71 19.14 1.16
C GLY A 96 -7.50 18.94 0.24
N GLN A 97 -7.36 17.75 -0.24
CA GLN A 97 -6.35 17.41 -1.23
C GLN A 97 -7.00 16.78 -2.46
N LYS A 98 -6.45 17.06 -3.65
CA LYS A 98 -6.68 16.33 -4.88
C LYS A 98 -5.40 15.58 -5.24
N GLN A 99 -5.52 14.29 -5.52
CA GLN A 99 -4.38 13.39 -5.65
C GLN A 99 -4.39 12.67 -6.99
N ARG A 100 -3.20 12.61 -7.64
CA ARG A 100 -2.89 11.65 -8.70
C ARG A 100 -2.13 10.51 -8.05
N TRP A 101 -2.54 9.30 -8.33
CA TRP A 101 -1.97 8.10 -7.72
C TRP A 101 -1.14 7.31 -8.70
N PHE A 102 -0.04 6.76 -8.20
CA PHE A 102 0.89 5.96 -8.97
C PHE A 102 1.05 4.59 -8.35
N LEU A 103 1.05 3.57 -9.20
CA LEU A 103 1.36 2.20 -8.83
C LEU A 103 2.78 1.90 -9.29
N LEU A 104 3.65 1.62 -8.36
CA LEU A 104 5.05 1.29 -8.59
C LEU A 104 5.32 -0.14 -8.14
N GLN A 105 6.16 -0.87 -8.87
CA GLN A 105 6.72 -2.13 -8.41
C GLN A 105 8.14 -1.90 -7.92
N LEU A 106 8.46 -2.37 -6.71
CA LEU A 106 9.83 -2.44 -6.23
C LEU A 106 10.59 -3.51 -7.04
N ILE A 107 11.67 -3.12 -7.72
CA ILE A 107 12.52 -4.01 -8.51
C ILE A 107 13.93 -4.17 -7.92
N SER A 108 14.33 -3.29 -6.99
CA SER A 108 15.53 -3.45 -6.18
C SER A 108 15.27 -4.28 -4.92
N ASP A 109 16.32 -4.51 -4.13
CA ASP A 109 16.20 -5.11 -2.82
C ASP A 109 15.51 -4.14 -1.82
N GLU A 110 14.73 -4.69 -0.89
CA GLU A 110 14.01 -3.87 0.11
C GLU A 110 14.91 -3.13 1.09
N SER A 111 16.19 -3.52 1.20
CA SER A 111 17.20 -2.80 1.98
C SER A 111 17.50 -1.39 1.44
N HIS A 112 17.10 -1.08 0.20
CA HIS A 112 17.16 0.26 -0.37
C HIS A 112 16.12 1.22 0.23
N ILE A 113 15.09 0.69 0.91
CA ILE A 113 14.09 1.51 1.57
C ILE A 113 14.72 2.22 2.77
N ASN A 114 14.81 3.55 2.70
CA ASN A 114 15.43 4.38 3.71
C ASN A 114 14.51 5.56 4.08
N LEU A 115 13.99 5.55 5.30
CA LEU A 115 13.10 6.60 5.80
C LEU A 115 13.85 7.83 6.35
N LYS A 116 15.20 7.82 6.33
CA LYS A 116 16.05 8.88 6.90
C LYS A 116 16.76 9.72 5.85
N THR A 117 16.15 9.90 4.69
CA THR A 117 16.71 10.67 3.57
C THR A 117 16.66 12.18 3.79
N THR A 118 15.75 12.63 4.63
CA THR A 118 15.56 14.06 4.95
C THR A 118 15.82 14.34 6.43
N LYS A 119 16.09 15.61 6.79
CA LYS A 119 16.28 16.04 8.19
C LYS A 119 15.01 15.91 9.02
N THR A 120 13.85 15.94 8.38
CA THR A 120 12.52 15.81 9.00
C THR A 120 11.75 14.69 8.32
N PRO A 121 12.02 13.43 8.71
CA PRO A 121 11.38 12.29 8.07
C PRO A 121 9.87 12.27 8.33
N GLU A 122 9.09 11.96 7.29
CA GLU A 122 7.62 11.82 7.41
C GLU A 122 7.23 10.51 8.10
N PHE A 123 8.07 9.47 8.00
CA PHE A 123 7.80 8.15 8.53
C PHE A 123 8.91 7.67 9.49
N ASP A 124 8.52 6.88 10.50
CA ASP A 124 9.43 6.22 11.46
C ASP A 124 9.40 4.68 11.35
N GLY A 125 8.60 4.14 10.43
CA GLY A 125 8.53 2.71 10.20
C GLY A 125 7.75 2.37 8.93
N TRP A 126 7.97 1.17 8.41
CA TRP A 126 7.24 0.64 7.28
C TRP A 126 7.12 -0.88 7.39
N ARG A 127 6.18 -1.45 6.63
CA ARG A 127 6.00 -2.91 6.50
C ARG A 127 5.27 -3.26 5.22
N TRP A 128 5.44 -4.47 4.76
CA TRP A 128 4.59 -5.05 3.74
C TRP A 128 3.26 -5.50 4.35
N VAL A 129 2.18 -5.18 3.65
CA VAL A 129 0.83 -5.61 4.05
C VAL A 129 0.08 -6.17 2.84
N SER A 130 -0.96 -6.96 3.10
CA SER A 130 -1.84 -7.43 2.01
C SER A 130 -2.47 -6.25 1.28
N PHE A 131 -2.68 -6.40 -0.03
CA PHE A 131 -3.11 -5.33 -0.93
C PHE A 131 -4.31 -4.52 -0.42
N TRP A 132 -5.33 -5.18 0.15
CA TRP A 132 -6.54 -4.51 0.64
C TRP A 132 -6.48 -4.00 2.07
N TYR A 133 -5.41 -4.32 2.82
CA TYR A 133 -5.25 -3.91 4.22
C TYR A 133 -5.34 -2.39 4.42
N PRO A 134 -4.68 -1.54 3.59
CA PRO A 134 -4.69 -0.07 3.74
C PRO A 134 -6.09 0.55 3.70
N VAL A 135 -7.00 -0.01 2.90
CA VAL A 135 -8.38 0.52 2.79
C VAL A 135 -9.13 0.46 4.12
N ARG A 136 -8.81 -0.55 4.96
CA ARG A 136 -9.45 -0.72 6.28
C ARG A 136 -8.80 0.12 7.36
N GLN A 137 -7.49 0.40 7.22
CA GLN A 137 -6.67 0.99 8.28
C GLN A 137 -6.47 2.50 8.13
N VAL A 138 -6.59 3.04 6.93
CA VAL A 138 -6.42 4.47 6.71
C VAL A 138 -7.49 5.28 7.45
N VAL A 139 -7.14 6.50 7.87
CA VAL A 139 -8.08 7.45 8.48
C VAL A 139 -9.35 7.62 7.63
N SER A 140 -10.49 7.73 8.30
CA SER A 140 -11.82 7.61 7.67
C SER A 140 -12.04 8.54 6.48
N PHE A 141 -11.59 9.78 6.56
CA PHE A 141 -11.79 10.78 5.50
C PHE A 141 -10.99 10.53 4.21
N LYS A 142 -9.95 9.67 4.26
CA LYS A 142 -9.19 9.21 3.07
C LYS A 142 -9.73 7.90 2.49
N ARG A 143 -10.60 7.17 3.19
CA ARG A 143 -10.97 5.79 2.86
C ARG A 143 -11.60 5.64 1.48
N ASP A 144 -12.41 6.59 1.04
CA ASP A 144 -13.03 6.52 -0.29
C ASP A 144 -11.99 6.64 -1.41
N VAL A 145 -11.04 7.56 -1.29
CA VAL A 145 -9.92 7.69 -2.24
C VAL A 145 -9.11 6.41 -2.30
N TYR A 146 -8.73 5.85 -1.14
CA TYR A 146 -7.99 4.59 -1.08
C TYR A 146 -8.76 3.44 -1.73
N ARG A 147 -10.08 3.34 -1.48
CA ARG A 147 -10.91 2.31 -2.10
C ARG A 147 -10.94 2.41 -3.62
N ARG A 148 -11.07 3.63 -4.17
CA ARG A 148 -11.09 3.86 -5.62
C ARG A 148 -9.75 3.53 -6.26
N VAL A 149 -8.66 4.03 -5.69
CA VAL A 149 -7.28 3.74 -6.14
C VAL A 149 -7.01 2.24 -6.14
N MET A 150 -7.25 1.57 -5.01
CA MET A 150 -6.95 0.15 -4.88
C MET A 150 -7.82 -0.71 -5.80
N LYS A 151 -9.07 -0.31 -6.10
CA LYS A 151 -9.89 -0.98 -7.11
C LYS A 151 -9.32 -0.82 -8.52
N GLU A 152 -8.90 0.39 -8.90
CA GLU A 152 -8.28 0.65 -10.20
C GLU A 152 -6.98 -0.16 -10.35
N PHE A 153 -6.12 -0.13 -9.33
CA PHE A 153 -4.82 -0.81 -9.35
C PHE A 153 -4.93 -2.33 -9.28
N ALA A 154 -5.92 -2.87 -8.59
CA ALA A 154 -6.18 -4.31 -8.57
C ALA A 154 -6.45 -4.86 -9.97
N ALA A 155 -7.24 -4.15 -10.77
CA ALA A 155 -7.54 -4.56 -12.14
C ALA A 155 -6.28 -4.58 -13.03
N ILE A 156 -5.34 -3.66 -12.79
CA ILE A 156 -4.07 -3.62 -13.52
C ILE A 156 -3.15 -4.77 -13.06
N LEU A 157 -2.99 -4.94 -11.74
CA LEU A 157 -2.11 -5.97 -11.18
C LEU A 157 -2.52 -7.39 -11.56
N LEU A 158 -3.82 -7.68 -11.66
CA LEU A 158 -4.32 -8.99 -12.10
C LEU A 158 -3.89 -9.37 -13.53
N ASN A 159 -3.56 -8.37 -14.37
CA ASN A 159 -3.11 -8.56 -15.74
C ASN A 159 -1.58 -8.49 -15.88
N GLU A 160 -0.83 -8.23 -14.81
CA GLU A 160 0.61 -8.13 -14.85
C GLU A 160 1.27 -9.52 -14.70
N PRO A 161 2.18 -9.90 -15.62
CA PRO A 161 2.78 -11.25 -15.64
C PRO A 161 3.65 -11.57 -14.42
N PHE A 162 4.14 -10.57 -13.69
CA PHE A 162 4.94 -10.78 -12.46
C PHE A 162 4.11 -11.08 -11.22
N MET A 163 2.81 -10.81 -11.28
CA MET A 163 1.83 -11.21 -10.27
C MET A 163 1.36 -12.63 -10.54
N GLN A 164 2.29 -13.56 -10.74
CA GLN A 164 1.89 -14.96 -10.75
C GLN A 164 1.18 -15.25 -9.41
N PRO A 165 -0.04 -15.81 -9.46
CA PRO A 165 -0.65 -16.32 -8.23
C PRO A 165 0.41 -17.21 -7.59
N ILE A 166 0.56 -17.12 -6.27
CA ILE A 166 1.34 -18.11 -5.53
C ILE A 166 0.70 -19.44 -5.93
N VAL A 167 1.30 -20.09 -6.91
CA VAL A 167 0.99 -21.47 -7.19
C VAL A 167 1.40 -22.15 -5.91
N MET A 168 0.39 -22.53 -5.10
CA MET A 168 0.63 -23.43 -3.99
C MET A 168 1.37 -24.59 -4.62
N VAL A 169 2.70 -24.61 -4.44
CA VAL A 169 3.51 -25.73 -4.84
C VAL A 169 2.83 -26.89 -4.14
N LYS A 170 2.14 -27.73 -4.91
CA LYS A 170 1.70 -29.02 -4.39
C LYS A 170 2.99 -29.67 -3.95
N GLU A 171 3.23 -29.69 -2.63
CA GLU A 171 4.34 -30.42 -2.08
C GLU A 171 4.28 -31.80 -2.70
N THR A 172 5.24 -32.11 -3.53
CA THR A 172 5.43 -33.48 -4.01
C THR A 172 5.59 -34.34 -2.76
N PRO A 173 4.86 -35.45 -2.65
CA PRO A 173 4.98 -36.31 -1.48
C PRO A 173 6.45 -36.70 -1.30
N VAL A 174 7.03 -36.36 -0.16
CA VAL A 174 8.35 -36.86 0.19
C VAL A 174 8.18 -38.36 0.41
N GLU A 175 8.71 -39.18 -0.50
CA GLU A 175 8.82 -40.63 -0.30
C GLU A 175 9.78 -40.88 0.88
N VAL A 176 9.21 -41.20 2.01
CA VAL A 176 10.00 -41.70 3.14
C VAL A 176 10.27 -43.17 2.87
N ILE A 177 11.46 -43.47 2.35
CA ILE A 177 11.94 -44.85 2.22
C ILE A 177 12.22 -45.37 3.65
N SER A 178 11.29 -46.10 4.23
CA SER A 178 11.55 -46.87 5.44
C SER A 178 12.19 -48.21 5.02
N SER A 179 13.40 -48.47 5.50
CA SER A 179 14.11 -49.72 5.34
C SER A 179 13.55 -50.79 6.30
N SER A 180 12.40 -51.36 6.01
CA SER A 180 11.98 -52.66 6.50
C SER A 180 10.80 -53.17 5.68
N SER A 181 10.92 -54.43 5.33
CA SER A 181 10.09 -55.24 4.43
C SER A 181 8.60 -55.21 4.71
N SER A 182 7.85 -55.31 3.58
CA SER A 182 6.42 -55.68 3.44
C SER A 182 5.38 -54.67 3.99
N ASP A 183 4.60 -54.21 3.03
CA ASP A 183 3.37 -53.40 3.06
C ASP A 183 3.51 -51.89 2.82
N LYS A 184 3.37 -51.54 1.54
CA LYS A 184 3.20 -50.13 1.08
C LYS A 184 1.78 -49.67 1.46
N LYS A 185 1.66 -48.95 2.58
CA LYS A 185 0.49 -48.09 2.87
C LYS A 185 0.87 -46.64 2.78
N THR A 186 0.34 -45.94 1.79
CA THR A 186 0.48 -44.50 1.63
C THR A 186 -0.36 -43.79 2.68
N VAL A 187 0.27 -43.15 3.67
CA VAL A 187 -0.43 -42.37 4.71
C VAL A 187 -0.33 -40.87 4.36
N TYR A 188 -1.48 -40.28 4.02
CA TYR A 188 -1.59 -38.83 3.85
C TYR A 188 -1.75 -38.16 5.22
N LYS A 189 -0.78 -37.38 5.68
CA LYS A 189 -0.94 -36.49 6.84
C LYS A 189 -1.28 -35.09 6.34
N PHE A 190 -2.51 -34.64 6.61
CA PHE A 190 -2.91 -33.23 6.39
C PHE A 190 -2.58 -32.39 7.64
N PRO A 191 -1.87 -31.27 7.52
CA PRO A 191 -1.57 -30.40 8.67
C PRO A 191 -2.71 -29.37 8.91
N TYR A 192 -3.95 -29.81 9.04
CA TYR A 192 -5.03 -28.87 9.41
C TYR A 192 -5.90 -29.45 10.54
N LYS A 193 -5.62 -28.99 11.77
CA LYS A 193 -6.51 -29.24 12.92
C LYS A 193 -7.76 -28.36 12.78
N LYS A 194 -8.90 -28.94 12.40
CA LYS A 194 -10.22 -28.32 12.54
C LYS A 194 -10.51 -28.05 14.02
N ARG A 195 -10.55 -26.77 14.42
CA ARG A 195 -11.17 -26.38 15.69
C ARG A 195 -12.69 -26.59 15.58
N LYS A 196 -13.23 -27.59 16.25
CA LYS A 196 -14.69 -27.77 16.49
C LYS A 196 -15.11 -26.72 17.51
N GLY A 197 -15.68 -25.60 17.06
CA GLY A 197 -16.40 -24.66 17.91
C GLY A 197 -17.88 -24.99 17.87
N LYS A 198 -18.43 -25.52 18.96
CA LYS A 198 -19.88 -25.64 19.17
C LYS A 198 -20.43 -24.23 19.49
N VAL A 199 -21.15 -23.62 18.57
CA VAL A 199 -21.99 -22.46 18.86
C VAL A 199 -23.33 -22.96 19.35
N LYS A 200 -23.61 -22.76 20.64
CA LYS A 200 -24.95 -22.95 21.22
C LYS A 200 -25.77 -21.68 20.98
N PHE A 201 -26.77 -21.76 20.11
CA PHE A 201 -27.84 -20.78 20.05
C PHE A 201 -28.77 -20.96 21.22
N LYS A 202 -28.89 -19.98 22.13
CA LYS A 202 -30.05 -19.87 23.04
C LYS A 202 -31.06 -18.92 22.39
N ARG A 203 -32.25 -19.48 22.10
CA ARG A 203 -33.46 -18.69 21.83
C ARG A 203 -33.97 -18.11 23.14
N ARG A 204 -34.24 -16.83 23.16
CA ARG A 204 -35.33 -16.17 23.85
C ARG A 204 -35.73 -14.92 23.04
#